data_234f7e8956b5213a75a9f36d7f87818d
#
_entry.id   234f7e8956b5213a75a9f36d7f87818d
#
_cell.length_a   1.000
_cell.length_b   1.000
_cell.length_c   1.000
_cell.angle_alpha   90.00
_cell.angle_beta   90.00
_cell.angle_gamma   90.00
#
_symmetry.space_group_name_H-M   'P 1'
#
loop_
_entity.id
_entity.type
_entity.pdbx_description
1 polymer ?
#
loop_
_entity_poly.entity_id
_entity_poly.type
_entity_poly.pdbx_seq_one_letter_code
_entity_poly.pdbx_strand_id
1 'polypeptide(L)'
;TDGGGINSFNPFTEKFAHYPSTWEDKVASICPFTPGKLLISLFSQGVFIFNPATGEKHPFTIVDNETNTRLCNRGKAVNLLQNTPHSILFLGDHVYKYNLKEQTFNIATEQEGQDIIGTLLPIGNYQDYTYINDTKHIYELDNRTNRLKALYSCRKDTVINSVSRDEEGHFWIGSNYGLIHYHPGTKTKTLIPTSLFGEITLLVCDQQGKVWIGADSMLFAWLIKEK
;
A
#
# COMPACT_ATOMS: atom_id res chain seq x y z
N THR A 1 7.81 12.73 2.21
CA THR A 1 7.88 13.79 3.24
C THR A 1 6.63 14.67 3.15
N ASP A 2 6.07 15.07 4.28
CA ASP A 2 4.84 15.89 4.32
C ASP A 2 5.12 17.31 3.82
N GLY A 3 4.87 17.54 2.52
CA GLY A 3 5.15 18.82 1.83
C GLY A 3 6.62 19.08 1.47
N GLY A 4 7.54 18.17 1.77
CA GLY A 4 8.99 18.36 1.56
C GLY A 4 9.51 17.80 0.23
N GLY A 5 8.66 17.43 -0.72
CA GLY A 5 9.09 16.87 -2.01
C GLY A 5 9.61 15.43 -1.92
N ILE A 6 10.49 15.08 -2.87
CA ILE A 6 11.14 13.76 -2.95
C ILE A 6 12.59 13.90 -2.53
N ASN A 7 13.07 12.91 -1.77
CA ASN A 7 14.47 12.77 -1.45
C ASN A 7 14.96 11.40 -1.91
N SER A 8 16.10 11.35 -2.56
CA SER A 8 16.82 10.11 -2.83
C SER A 8 18.07 10.01 -1.94
N PHE A 9 18.33 8.81 -1.44
CA PHE A 9 19.52 8.50 -0.67
C PHE A 9 20.38 7.48 -1.43
N ASN A 10 21.65 7.80 -1.61
CA ASN A 10 22.61 6.87 -2.17
C ASN A 10 23.39 6.19 -1.03
N PRO A 11 23.16 4.90 -0.75
CA PRO A 11 23.78 4.20 0.38
C PRO A 11 25.29 3.99 0.22
N PHE A 12 25.82 4.05 -1.02
CA PHE A 12 27.27 3.89 -1.27
C PHE A 12 28.06 5.16 -1.00
N THR A 13 27.47 6.31 -1.26
CA THR A 13 28.12 7.62 -1.06
C THR A 13 27.58 8.36 0.16
N GLU A 14 26.55 7.80 0.82
CA GLU A 14 25.83 8.40 1.96
C GLU A 14 25.28 9.81 1.68
N LYS A 15 25.02 10.11 0.40
CA LYS A 15 24.53 11.42 -0.01
C LYS A 15 23.03 11.41 -0.30
N PHE A 16 22.40 12.52 0.05
CA PHE A 16 21.02 12.81 -0.31
C PHE A 16 20.99 13.74 -1.53
N ALA A 17 20.06 13.47 -2.44
CA ALA A 17 19.60 14.44 -3.42
C ALA A 17 18.17 14.83 -3.07
N HIS A 18 17.91 16.14 -3.03
CA HIS A 18 16.61 16.70 -2.71
C HIS A 18 15.99 17.28 -3.97
N TYR A 19 14.75 16.85 -4.25
CA TYR A 19 13.93 17.40 -5.31
C TYR A 19 12.86 18.26 -4.64
N PRO A 20 13.04 19.61 -4.65
CA PRO A 20 12.16 20.51 -3.94
C PRO A 20 10.73 20.40 -4.45
N SER A 21 9.78 20.55 -3.54
CA SER A 21 8.35 20.53 -3.87
C SER A 21 7.93 21.83 -4.55
N THR A 22 8.44 22.07 -5.76
CA THR A 22 7.84 23.06 -6.67
C THR A 22 6.43 22.65 -7.12
N TRP A 23 5.93 21.55 -6.53
CA TRP A 23 4.70 20.91 -6.97
C TRP A 23 3.46 21.32 -6.18
N GLU A 24 3.63 22.17 -5.16
CA GLU A 24 2.53 22.70 -4.32
C GLU A 24 1.59 21.61 -3.77
N ASP A 25 2.11 20.37 -3.61
CA ASP A 25 1.31 19.21 -3.17
C ASP A 25 2.18 18.17 -2.45
N LYS A 26 1.53 17.30 -1.69
CA LYS A 26 2.16 16.22 -0.95
C LYS A 26 2.32 14.97 -1.80
N VAL A 27 3.48 14.34 -1.76
CA VAL A 27 3.71 13.03 -2.39
C VAL A 27 3.09 11.95 -1.52
N ALA A 28 2.06 11.29 -2.03
CA ALA A 28 1.34 10.22 -1.33
C ALA A 28 1.96 8.85 -1.57
N SER A 29 2.44 8.58 -2.79
CA SER A 29 3.02 7.29 -3.14
C SER A 29 4.05 7.42 -4.24
N ILE A 30 5.05 6.53 -4.25
CA ILE A 30 6.10 6.43 -5.25
C ILE A 30 6.24 4.97 -5.66
N CYS A 31 6.37 4.71 -6.96
CA CYS A 31 6.54 3.38 -7.51
C CYS A 31 7.54 3.39 -8.69
N PRO A 32 8.43 2.41 -8.85
CA PRO A 32 9.18 2.23 -10.09
C PRO A 32 8.24 2.12 -11.29
N PHE A 33 8.63 2.72 -12.43
CA PHE A 33 7.81 2.68 -13.65
C PHE A 33 8.54 2.05 -14.83
N THR A 34 9.48 2.76 -15.39
CA THR A 34 10.35 2.28 -16.47
C THR A 34 11.80 2.60 -16.09
N PRO A 35 12.81 2.05 -16.76
CA PRO A 35 14.20 2.33 -16.41
C PRO A 35 14.47 3.84 -16.27
N GLY A 36 14.93 4.24 -15.11
CA GLY A 36 15.25 5.63 -14.78
C GLY A 36 14.04 6.54 -14.50
N LYS A 37 12.81 6.03 -14.48
CA LYS A 37 11.60 6.82 -14.20
C LYS A 37 10.77 6.22 -13.07
N LEU A 38 10.09 7.08 -12.34
CA LEU A 38 9.17 6.72 -11.26
C LEU A 38 7.76 7.21 -11.59
N LEU A 39 6.74 6.48 -11.14
CA LEU A 39 5.41 7.04 -10.94
C LEU A 39 5.36 7.66 -9.56
N ILE A 40 4.78 8.84 -9.47
CA ILE A 40 4.48 9.52 -8.22
C ILE A 40 3.00 9.88 -8.19
N SER A 41 2.36 9.60 -7.07
CA SER A 41 1.01 10.07 -6.80
C SER A 41 1.06 11.29 -5.89
N LEU A 42 0.45 12.36 -6.31
CA LEU A 42 0.29 13.59 -5.55
C LEU A 42 -1.10 13.62 -4.92
N PHE A 43 -1.21 14.21 -3.73
CA PHE A 43 -2.43 14.15 -2.93
C PHE A 43 -3.64 14.77 -3.63
N SER A 44 -3.46 15.91 -4.31
CA SER A 44 -4.55 16.65 -4.97
C SER A 44 -4.43 16.72 -6.50
N GLN A 45 -3.30 16.38 -7.09
CA GLN A 45 -3.03 16.57 -8.51
C GLN A 45 -3.03 15.28 -9.35
N GLY A 46 -3.13 14.10 -8.71
CA GLY A 46 -3.14 12.80 -9.41
C GLY A 46 -1.76 12.20 -9.61
N VAL A 47 -1.57 11.45 -10.70
CA VAL A 47 -0.36 10.66 -10.94
C VAL A 47 0.51 11.26 -12.02
N PHE A 48 1.82 11.23 -11.80
CA PHE A 48 2.84 11.79 -12.71
C PHE A 48 3.97 10.78 -12.93
N ILE A 49 4.60 10.90 -14.11
CA ILE A 49 5.89 10.28 -14.39
C ILE A 49 6.97 11.28 -13.96
N PHE A 50 7.87 10.84 -13.10
CA PHE A 50 8.99 11.63 -12.59
C PHE A 50 10.32 11.06 -13.08
N ASN A 51 11.19 11.93 -13.55
CA ASN A 51 12.57 11.59 -13.94
C ASN A 51 13.55 12.11 -12.88
N PRO A 52 14.13 11.24 -12.03
CA PRO A 52 15.09 11.67 -11.02
C PRO A 52 16.39 12.27 -11.58
N ALA A 53 16.76 11.94 -12.82
CA ALA A 53 17.99 12.48 -13.43
C ALA A 53 17.85 13.94 -13.87
N THR A 54 16.63 14.35 -14.27
CA THR A 54 16.37 15.74 -14.73
C THR A 54 15.58 16.55 -13.71
N GLY A 55 14.90 15.89 -12.75
CA GLY A 55 13.96 16.52 -11.82
C GLY A 55 12.60 16.88 -12.44
N GLU A 56 12.37 16.52 -13.70
CA GLU A 56 11.15 16.83 -14.42
C GLU A 56 10.01 15.85 -14.10
N LYS A 57 8.79 16.36 -14.09
CA LYS A 57 7.57 15.55 -14.02
C LYS A 57 6.62 15.86 -15.16
N HIS A 58 5.94 14.83 -15.65
CA HIS A 58 4.88 14.94 -16.64
C HIS A 58 3.64 14.20 -16.16
N PRO A 59 2.41 14.69 -16.44
CA PRO A 59 1.20 13.97 -16.10
C PRO A 59 1.23 12.56 -16.69
N PHE A 60 0.85 11.57 -15.88
CA PHE A 60 0.62 10.23 -16.35
C PHE A 60 -0.73 10.18 -17.06
N THR A 61 -0.71 10.20 -18.40
CA THR A 61 -1.91 10.22 -19.23
C THR A 61 -2.21 8.83 -19.75
N ILE A 62 -3.44 8.38 -19.57
CA ILE A 62 -3.95 7.10 -20.04
C ILE A 62 -4.80 7.34 -21.28
N VAL A 63 -4.78 6.41 -22.23
CA VAL A 63 -5.54 6.51 -23.47
C VAL A 63 -7.06 6.39 -23.22
N ASP A 64 -7.47 5.68 -22.17
CA ASP A 64 -8.86 5.59 -21.76
C ASP A 64 -9.27 6.80 -20.90
N ASN A 65 -10.08 7.69 -21.49
CA ASN A 65 -10.52 8.92 -20.85
C ASN A 65 -11.33 8.71 -19.56
N GLU A 66 -12.11 7.66 -19.45
CA GLU A 66 -12.93 7.40 -18.26
C GLU A 66 -12.07 6.99 -17.07
N THR A 67 -11.17 6.03 -17.25
CA THR A 67 -10.24 5.59 -16.22
C THR A 67 -9.24 6.69 -15.86
N ASN A 68 -8.77 7.46 -16.86
CA ASN A 68 -7.89 8.61 -16.65
C ASN A 68 -8.56 9.67 -15.77
N THR A 69 -9.82 9.99 -16.04
CA THR A 69 -10.61 10.93 -15.24
C THR A 69 -10.77 10.45 -13.80
N ARG A 70 -10.98 9.15 -13.59
CA ARG A 70 -11.14 8.56 -12.25
C ARG A 70 -9.83 8.57 -11.45
N LEU A 71 -8.70 8.24 -12.07
CA LEU A 71 -7.41 8.08 -11.37
C LEU A 71 -6.61 9.38 -11.27
N CYS A 72 -6.67 10.24 -12.29
CA CYS A 72 -5.77 11.39 -12.40
C CYS A 72 -6.43 12.73 -12.10
N ASN A 73 -7.76 12.86 -12.19
CA ASN A 73 -8.47 14.15 -12.14
C ASN A 73 -9.34 14.38 -10.90
N ARG A 74 -9.41 13.45 -9.94
CA ARG A 74 -10.35 13.58 -8.82
C ARG A 74 -9.76 14.14 -7.52
N GLY A 75 -8.54 14.65 -7.54
CA GLY A 75 -7.93 15.23 -6.32
C GLY A 75 -7.82 14.23 -5.16
N LYS A 76 -7.76 12.94 -5.46
CA LYS A 76 -7.54 11.88 -4.48
C LYS A 76 -6.23 11.20 -4.77
N ALA A 77 -5.37 11.12 -3.77
CA ALA A 77 -4.17 10.32 -3.83
C ALA A 77 -4.53 8.85 -4.06
N VAL A 78 -3.79 8.19 -4.94
CA VAL A 78 -3.82 6.74 -5.10
C VAL A 78 -2.51 6.16 -4.59
N ASN A 79 -2.57 5.01 -3.94
CA ASN A 79 -1.36 4.27 -3.61
C ASN A 79 -0.93 3.45 -4.82
N LEU A 80 0.37 3.39 -5.06
CA LEU A 80 0.98 2.72 -6.20
C LEU A 80 1.78 1.52 -5.71
N LEU A 81 1.62 0.38 -6.36
CA LEU A 81 2.37 -0.83 -6.05
C LEU A 81 2.73 -1.59 -7.33
N GLN A 82 4.01 -1.82 -7.59
CA GLN A 82 4.41 -2.79 -8.60
C GLN A 82 4.11 -4.20 -8.09
N ASN A 83 3.05 -4.82 -8.62
CA ASN A 83 2.61 -6.15 -8.18
C ASN A 83 3.25 -7.30 -8.97
N THR A 84 3.63 -7.04 -10.22
CA THR A 84 4.43 -7.97 -11.04
C THR A 84 5.48 -7.18 -11.83
N PRO A 85 6.49 -7.83 -12.44
CA PRO A 85 7.44 -7.16 -13.33
C PRO A 85 6.78 -6.42 -14.50
N HIS A 86 5.53 -6.77 -14.84
CA HIS A 86 4.83 -6.27 -16.02
C HIS A 86 3.58 -5.46 -15.69
N SER A 87 3.29 -5.23 -14.40
CA SER A 87 2.08 -4.48 -14.02
C SER A 87 2.23 -3.70 -12.72
N ILE A 88 1.50 -2.59 -12.66
CA ILE A 88 1.41 -1.70 -11.51
C ILE A 88 -0.06 -1.59 -11.09
N LEU A 89 -0.30 -1.69 -9.80
CA LEU A 89 -1.61 -1.42 -9.20
C LEU A 89 -1.72 0.05 -8.84
N PHE A 90 -2.87 0.61 -9.13
CA PHE A 90 -3.33 1.91 -8.67
C PHE A 90 -4.48 1.65 -7.70
N LEU A 91 -4.23 1.92 -6.44
CA LEU A 91 -5.14 1.63 -5.33
C LEU A 91 -5.92 2.90 -4.97
N GLY A 92 -7.07 3.06 -5.59
CA GLY A 92 -7.98 4.19 -5.43
C GLY A 92 -9.33 3.76 -4.84
N ASP A 93 -10.41 4.16 -5.50
CA ASP A 93 -11.79 3.70 -5.21
C ASP A 93 -12.02 2.24 -5.61
N HIS A 94 -11.19 1.73 -6.52
CA HIS A 94 -11.07 0.34 -6.93
C HIS A 94 -9.60 -0.04 -7.02
N VAL A 95 -9.33 -1.32 -7.27
CA VAL A 95 -8.00 -1.81 -7.62
C VAL A 95 -7.87 -1.82 -9.14
N TYR A 96 -7.10 -0.88 -9.67
CA TYR A 96 -6.81 -0.79 -11.11
C TYR A 96 -5.45 -1.40 -11.38
N LYS A 97 -5.38 -2.32 -12.34
CA LYS A 97 -4.14 -2.96 -12.77
C LYS A 97 -3.71 -2.41 -14.12
N TYR A 98 -2.60 -1.70 -14.15
CA TYR A 98 -1.98 -1.19 -15.37
C TYR A 98 -0.98 -2.19 -15.92
N ASN A 99 -1.17 -2.62 -17.18
CA ASN A 99 -0.23 -3.45 -17.91
C ASN A 99 0.83 -2.57 -18.59
N LEU A 100 2.09 -2.74 -18.22
CA LEU A 100 3.21 -1.91 -18.73
C LEU A 100 3.49 -2.14 -20.22
N LYS A 101 3.23 -3.35 -20.75
CA LYS A 101 3.47 -3.67 -22.16
C LYS A 101 2.34 -3.21 -23.06
N GLU A 102 1.11 -3.48 -22.65
CA GLU A 102 -0.09 -3.17 -23.43
C GLU A 102 -0.56 -1.74 -23.23
N GLN A 103 -0.08 -1.07 -22.17
CA GLN A 103 -0.48 0.27 -21.76
C GLN A 103 -1.98 0.41 -21.53
N THR A 104 -2.58 -0.65 -20.97
CA THR A 104 -4.01 -0.75 -20.69
C THR A 104 -4.30 -0.90 -19.21
N PHE A 105 -5.50 -0.45 -18.79
CA PHE A 105 -6.03 -0.66 -17.45
C PHE A 105 -7.09 -1.74 -17.43
N ASN A 106 -7.08 -2.55 -16.38
CA ASN A 106 -8.13 -3.49 -16.03
C ASN A 106 -8.52 -3.25 -14.57
N ILE A 107 -9.81 -3.15 -14.28
CA ILE A 107 -10.33 -3.11 -12.92
C ILE A 107 -10.34 -4.53 -12.37
N ALA A 108 -9.87 -4.74 -11.14
CA ALA A 108 -9.97 -6.03 -10.49
C ALA A 108 -11.46 -6.38 -10.27
N THR A 109 -11.80 -7.64 -10.56
CA THR A 109 -13.16 -8.13 -10.35
C THR A 109 -13.36 -8.39 -8.86
N GLU A 110 -14.21 -7.58 -8.24
CA GLU A 110 -14.58 -7.70 -6.83
C GLU A 110 -15.63 -8.80 -6.63
N GLN A 111 -15.61 -9.43 -5.47
CA GLN A 111 -16.66 -10.37 -5.09
C GLN A 111 -17.95 -9.58 -4.79
N GLU A 112 -19.12 -10.08 -5.21
CA GLU A 112 -20.41 -9.42 -4.96
C GLU A 112 -20.62 -9.08 -3.47
N GLY A 113 -21.09 -7.87 -3.19
CA GLY A 113 -21.38 -7.38 -1.84
C GLY A 113 -20.14 -6.93 -1.06
N GLN A 114 -19.03 -6.69 -1.74
CA GLN A 114 -17.77 -6.26 -1.13
C GLN A 114 -17.51 -4.78 -1.44
N ASP A 115 -17.80 -3.92 -0.48
CA ASP A 115 -17.52 -2.49 -0.60
C ASP A 115 -16.12 -2.15 -0.07
N ILE A 116 -15.35 -1.43 -0.84
CA ILE A 116 -14.08 -0.83 -0.40
C ILE A 116 -14.38 0.38 0.49
N ILE A 117 -13.84 0.37 1.71
CA ILE A 117 -14.13 1.40 2.71
C ILE A 117 -12.87 2.23 3.01
N GLY A 118 -12.84 3.44 2.47
CA GLY A 118 -11.71 4.36 2.68
C GLY A 118 -10.57 4.18 1.68
N THR A 119 -9.34 4.38 2.14
CA THR A 119 -8.15 4.33 1.29
C THR A 119 -7.57 2.92 1.24
N LEU A 120 -7.33 2.41 0.03
CA LEU A 120 -6.61 1.16 -0.16
C LEU A 120 -5.11 1.35 0.06
N LEU A 121 -4.52 0.50 0.89
CA LEU A 121 -3.11 0.48 1.23
C LEU A 121 -2.47 -0.84 0.80
N PRO A 122 -1.27 -0.83 0.21
CA PRO A 122 -0.57 -2.06 -0.12
C PRO A 122 0.02 -2.70 1.14
N ILE A 123 -0.18 -4.02 1.29
CA ILE A 123 0.53 -4.84 2.29
C ILE A 123 1.79 -5.44 1.64
N GLY A 124 1.66 -5.99 0.43
CA GLY A 124 2.78 -6.54 -0.31
C GLY A 124 2.40 -7.66 -1.26
N ASN A 125 3.41 -8.12 -2.00
CA ASN A 125 3.29 -9.23 -2.93
C ASN A 125 3.82 -10.51 -2.30
N TYR A 126 3.14 -11.62 -2.56
CA TYR A 126 3.58 -12.94 -2.13
C TYR A 126 3.17 -13.99 -3.16
N GLN A 127 4.15 -14.58 -3.83
CA GLN A 127 3.94 -15.48 -4.95
C GLN A 127 3.02 -14.87 -6.04
N ASP A 128 1.92 -15.54 -6.36
CA ASP A 128 0.94 -15.10 -7.36
C ASP A 128 -0.12 -14.13 -6.81
N TYR A 129 0.01 -13.70 -5.56
CA TYR A 129 -0.99 -12.88 -4.88
C TYR A 129 -0.42 -11.53 -4.45
N THR A 130 -1.28 -10.52 -4.47
CA THR A 130 -1.03 -9.21 -3.86
C THR A 130 -2.02 -9.01 -2.72
N TYR A 131 -1.52 -8.61 -1.56
CA TYR A 131 -2.35 -8.31 -0.40
C TYR A 131 -2.48 -6.79 -0.23
N ILE A 132 -3.71 -6.38 0.05
CA ILE A 132 -4.13 -4.97 0.14
C ILE A 132 -5.07 -4.87 1.33
N ASN A 133 -5.11 -3.73 2.00
CA ASN A 133 -6.14 -3.45 3.01
C ASN A 133 -6.81 -2.10 2.79
N ASP A 134 -8.02 -1.99 3.28
CA ASP A 134 -8.67 -0.73 3.62
C ASP A 134 -8.77 -0.59 5.15
N THR A 135 -9.61 0.31 5.65
CA THR A 135 -9.78 0.53 7.09
C THR A 135 -10.57 -0.58 7.79
N LYS A 136 -11.17 -1.53 7.04
CA LYS A 136 -12.06 -2.59 7.55
C LYS A 136 -11.69 -3.99 7.11
N HIS A 137 -11.02 -4.13 5.97
CA HIS A 137 -10.81 -5.41 5.32
C HIS A 137 -9.35 -5.63 4.94
N ILE A 138 -8.97 -6.89 4.85
CA ILE A 138 -7.78 -7.34 4.14
C ILE A 138 -8.24 -8.12 2.92
N TYR A 139 -7.69 -7.77 1.77
CA TYR A 139 -7.99 -8.38 0.48
C TYR A 139 -6.81 -9.15 -0.07
N GLU A 140 -7.12 -10.20 -0.81
CA GLU A 140 -6.21 -10.97 -1.66
C GLU A 140 -6.58 -10.72 -3.12
N LEU A 141 -5.66 -10.21 -3.90
CA LEU A 141 -5.74 -10.11 -5.35
C LEU A 141 -4.95 -11.24 -5.97
N ASP A 142 -5.62 -12.10 -6.72
CA ASP A 142 -4.97 -13.07 -7.59
C ASP A 142 -4.42 -12.35 -8.83
N ASN A 143 -3.09 -12.29 -8.97
CA ASN A 143 -2.42 -11.56 -10.03
C ASN A 143 -2.63 -12.17 -11.43
N ARG A 144 -3.03 -13.45 -11.52
CA ARG A 144 -3.29 -14.15 -12.77
C ARG A 144 -4.71 -13.94 -13.27
N THR A 145 -5.69 -14.08 -12.37
CA THR A 145 -7.12 -13.98 -12.72
C THR A 145 -7.69 -12.59 -12.54
N ASN A 146 -6.95 -11.68 -11.90
CA ASN A 146 -7.36 -10.32 -11.54
C ASN A 146 -8.62 -10.29 -10.65
N ARG A 147 -8.81 -11.32 -9.82
CA ARG A 147 -9.92 -11.42 -8.86
C ARG A 147 -9.50 -10.93 -7.48
N LEU A 148 -10.29 -10.03 -6.91
CA LEU A 148 -10.14 -9.50 -5.57
C LEU A 148 -11.15 -10.16 -4.64
N LYS A 149 -10.67 -10.65 -3.49
CA LYS A 149 -11.54 -11.27 -2.49
C LYS A 149 -11.14 -10.82 -1.08
N ALA A 150 -12.11 -10.59 -0.18
CA ALA A 150 -11.82 -10.32 1.22
C ALA A 150 -11.38 -11.61 1.94
N LEU A 151 -10.25 -11.53 2.61
CA LEU A 151 -9.77 -12.58 3.52
C LEU A 151 -10.18 -12.32 4.95
N TYR A 152 -10.23 -11.07 5.36
CA TYR A 152 -10.55 -10.65 6.71
C TYR A 152 -11.45 -9.43 6.70
N SER A 153 -12.41 -9.41 7.64
CA SER A 153 -13.25 -8.26 7.90
C SER A 153 -13.27 -8.00 9.41
N CYS A 154 -13.02 -6.77 9.81
CA CYS A 154 -13.08 -6.41 11.21
C CYS A 154 -14.51 -6.08 11.66
N ARG A 155 -14.71 -6.00 12.98
CA ARG A 155 -15.98 -5.57 13.57
C ARG A 155 -16.27 -4.10 13.23
N LYS A 156 -17.55 -3.70 13.33
CA LYS A 156 -18.02 -2.35 12.98
C LYS A 156 -17.18 -1.21 13.58
N ASP A 157 -16.82 -1.33 14.86
CA ASP A 157 -16.09 -0.29 15.60
C ASP A 157 -14.56 -0.41 15.52
N THR A 158 -14.05 -1.48 14.91
CA THR A 158 -12.61 -1.67 14.72
C THR A 158 -12.14 -0.93 13.47
N VAL A 159 -11.02 -0.23 13.56
CA VAL A 159 -10.33 0.42 12.44
C VAL A 159 -8.96 -0.22 12.29
N ILE A 160 -8.65 -0.64 11.09
CA ILE A 160 -7.33 -1.15 10.71
C ILE A 160 -6.44 0.06 10.39
N ASN A 161 -5.37 0.23 11.15
CA ASN A 161 -4.41 1.31 10.95
C ASN A 161 -3.17 0.85 10.16
N SER A 162 -2.73 -0.39 10.39
CA SER A 162 -1.56 -0.96 9.72
C SER A 162 -1.68 -2.48 9.65
N VAL A 163 -1.15 -3.07 8.59
CA VAL A 163 -1.11 -4.53 8.40
C VAL A 163 0.28 -4.93 7.94
N SER A 164 0.81 -6.00 8.51
CA SER A 164 1.99 -6.68 8.02
C SER A 164 1.74 -8.17 7.93
N ARG A 165 2.42 -8.86 7.01
CA ARG A 165 2.32 -10.30 6.82
C ARG A 165 3.65 -10.95 7.19
N ASP A 166 3.61 -12.03 7.98
CA ASP A 166 4.79 -12.80 8.30
C ASP A 166 5.13 -13.86 7.24
N GLU A 167 6.25 -14.55 7.42
CA GLU A 167 6.72 -15.58 6.49
C GLU A 167 5.82 -16.83 6.47
N GLU A 168 5.11 -17.11 7.56
CA GLU A 168 4.14 -18.21 7.67
C GLU A 168 2.81 -17.88 6.96
N GLY A 169 2.63 -16.64 6.56
CA GLY A 169 1.44 -16.17 5.85
C GLY A 169 0.34 -15.66 6.74
N HIS A 170 0.61 -15.45 8.01
CA HIS A 170 -0.35 -14.85 8.93
C HIS A 170 -0.31 -13.33 8.84
N PHE A 171 -1.40 -12.68 9.22
CA PHE A 171 -1.48 -11.24 9.24
C PHE A 171 -1.43 -10.70 10.67
N TRP A 172 -0.56 -9.73 10.85
CA TRP A 172 -0.49 -8.91 12.04
C TRP A 172 -1.17 -7.58 11.74
N ILE A 173 -2.24 -7.28 12.50
CA ILE A 173 -3.13 -6.16 12.22
C ILE A 173 -3.10 -5.22 13.40
N GLY A 174 -2.60 -4.03 13.20
CA GLY A 174 -2.66 -2.93 14.15
C GLY A 174 -4.02 -2.22 14.04
N SER A 175 -4.70 -2.09 15.14
CA SER A 175 -6.02 -1.49 15.19
C SER A 175 -6.18 -0.54 16.39
N ASN A 176 -7.28 0.21 16.39
CA ASN A 176 -7.68 1.04 17.54
C ASN A 176 -7.99 0.25 18.81
N TYR A 177 -8.10 -1.09 18.75
CA TYR A 177 -8.32 -1.98 19.89
C TYR A 177 -7.09 -2.80 20.30
N GLY A 178 -6.01 -2.71 19.54
CA GLY A 178 -4.77 -3.42 19.80
C GLY A 178 -4.22 -4.17 18.60
N LEU A 179 -3.35 -5.13 18.88
CA LEU A 179 -2.71 -5.99 17.91
C LEU A 179 -3.53 -7.28 17.71
N ILE A 180 -3.89 -7.56 16.47
CA ILE A 180 -4.60 -8.78 16.09
C ILE A 180 -3.65 -9.66 15.29
N HIS A 181 -3.46 -10.90 15.73
CA HIS A 181 -2.79 -11.95 14.94
C HIS A 181 -3.85 -12.81 14.26
N TYR A 182 -3.88 -12.83 12.94
CA TYR A 182 -4.89 -13.54 12.14
C TYR A 182 -4.27 -14.61 11.26
N HIS A 183 -4.81 -15.83 11.35
CA HIS A 183 -4.43 -16.99 10.56
C HIS A 183 -5.46 -17.21 9.44
N PRO A 184 -5.16 -16.90 8.18
CA PRO A 184 -6.16 -16.98 7.11
C PRO A 184 -6.59 -18.41 6.78
N GLY A 185 -5.70 -19.40 6.94
CA GLY A 185 -6.00 -20.82 6.68
C GLY A 185 -7.04 -21.40 7.63
N THR A 186 -6.93 -21.11 8.92
CA THR A 186 -7.87 -21.58 9.98
C THR A 186 -8.97 -20.57 10.28
N LYS A 187 -8.85 -19.34 9.76
CA LYS A 187 -9.73 -18.20 10.08
C LYS A 187 -9.77 -17.86 11.58
N THR A 188 -8.74 -18.24 12.34
CA THR A 188 -8.63 -17.91 13.76
C THR A 188 -7.90 -16.59 13.97
N LYS A 189 -8.20 -15.95 15.10
CA LYS A 189 -7.54 -14.69 15.48
C LYS A 189 -7.33 -14.59 16.97
N THR A 190 -6.23 -13.94 17.37
CA THR A 190 -5.91 -13.60 18.75
C THR A 190 -5.79 -12.09 18.86
N LEU A 191 -6.44 -11.49 19.84
CA LEU A 191 -6.35 -10.06 20.14
C LEU A 191 -5.43 -9.83 21.33
N ILE A 192 -4.45 -8.97 21.16
CA ILE A 192 -3.57 -8.43 22.22
C ILE A 192 -4.01 -6.98 22.45
N PRO A 193 -4.56 -6.65 23.65
CA PRO A 193 -5.21 -5.35 23.87
C PRO A 193 -4.26 -4.15 23.80
N THR A 194 -4.82 -2.97 23.50
CA THR A 194 -4.11 -1.66 23.49
C THR A 194 -3.46 -1.30 24.81
N SER A 195 -3.94 -1.84 25.94
CA SER A 195 -3.33 -1.59 27.26
C SER A 195 -1.83 -1.90 27.33
N LEU A 196 -1.31 -2.70 26.37
CA LEU A 196 0.11 -3.02 26.29
C LEU A 196 0.89 -2.03 25.40
N PHE A 197 0.24 -1.39 24.40
CA PHE A 197 0.95 -0.65 23.34
C PHE A 197 0.42 0.77 23.14
N GLY A 198 -0.83 1.07 23.51
CA GLY A 198 -1.55 2.25 23.02
C GLY A 198 -2.14 2.03 21.63
N GLU A 199 -2.37 3.08 20.86
CA GLU A 199 -2.86 3.01 19.49
C GLU A 199 -1.73 2.62 18.54
N ILE A 200 -1.93 1.52 17.81
CA ILE A 200 -0.93 1.00 16.86
C ILE A 200 -1.09 1.71 15.53
N THR A 201 -0.04 2.38 15.08
CA THR A 201 -0.01 3.15 13.84
C THR A 201 0.83 2.52 12.74
N LEU A 202 1.79 1.67 13.10
CA LEU A 202 2.69 1.00 12.16
C LEU A 202 3.04 -0.41 12.61
N LEU A 203 3.06 -1.34 11.65
CA LEU A 203 3.53 -2.71 11.84
C LEU A 203 4.50 -3.11 10.73
N VAL A 204 5.56 -3.80 11.10
CA VAL A 204 6.48 -4.45 10.16
C VAL A 204 6.89 -5.81 10.71
N CYS A 205 6.63 -6.87 9.96
CA CYS A 205 7.21 -8.19 10.23
C CYS A 205 8.58 -8.27 9.56
N ASP A 206 9.61 -8.61 10.32
CA ASP A 206 10.94 -8.84 9.77
C ASP A 206 11.16 -10.33 9.44
N GLN A 207 12.25 -10.61 8.72
CA GLN A 207 12.64 -11.97 8.34
C GLN A 207 13.23 -12.79 9.50
N GLN A 208 13.30 -12.22 10.70
CA GLN A 208 13.84 -12.86 11.90
C GLN A 208 12.74 -13.30 12.88
N GLY A 209 11.48 -13.28 12.44
CA GLY A 209 10.33 -13.65 13.29
C GLY A 209 10.00 -12.61 14.36
N LYS A 210 10.24 -11.32 14.09
CA LYS A 210 9.83 -10.21 14.94
C LYS A 210 8.76 -9.38 14.26
N VAL A 211 7.80 -8.91 15.05
CA VAL A 211 6.85 -7.86 14.65
C VAL A 211 7.27 -6.57 15.33
N TRP A 212 7.66 -5.60 14.53
CA TRP A 212 7.94 -4.25 15.00
C TRP A 212 6.66 -3.46 15.04
N ILE A 213 6.38 -2.83 16.17
CA ILE A 213 5.10 -2.16 16.45
C ILE A 213 5.40 -0.71 16.80
N GLY A 214 4.99 0.22 15.93
CA GLY A 214 4.96 1.64 16.23
C GLY A 214 3.60 1.99 16.86
N ALA A 215 3.61 2.47 18.10
CA ALA A 215 2.41 2.83 18.82
C ALA A 215 2.67 4.07 19.68
N ASP A 216 1.75 5.05 19.61
CA ASP A 216 1.91 6.38 20.20
C ASP A 216 3.27 6.99 19.83
N SER A 217 4.16 7.15 20.80
CA SER A 217 5.52 7.68 20.58
C SER A 217 6.62 6.63 20.81
N MET A 218 6.26 5.35 20.82
CA MET A 218 7.16 4.25 21.16
C MET A 218 7.27 3.22 20.04
N LEU A 219 8.40 2.53 19.99
CA LEU A 219 8.66 1.39 19.13
C LEU A 219 8.85 0.15 20.00
N PHE A 220 8.06 -0.87 19.73
CA PHE A 220 8.14 -2.17 20.40
C PHE A 220 8.61 -3.24 19.41
N ALA A 221 9.27 -4.28 19.91
CA ALA A 221 9.55 -5.49 19.18
C ALA A 221 8.84 -6.66 19.86
N TRP A 222 7.94 -7.33 19.14
CA TRP A 222 7.26 -8.53 19.60
C TRP A 222 7.88 -9.74 18.94
N LEU A 223 8.35 -10.71 19.75
CA LEU A 223 8.89 -11.96 19.23
C LEU A 223 7.74 -12.91 18.91
N ILE A 224 7.67 -13.34 17.66
CA ILE A 224 6.84 -14.48 17.27
C ILE A 224 7.54 -15.70 17.88
N LYS A 225 6.97 -16.28 18.95
CA LYS A 225 7.56 -17.49 19.55
C LYS A 225 7.51 -18.60 18.50
N GLU A 226 8.69 -19.09 18.14
CA GLU A 226 8.79 -20.41 17.52
C GLU A 226 8.12 -21.44 18.44
N LYS A 227 7.27 -22.27 17.84
CA LYS A 227 6.66 -23.44 18.53
C LYS A 227 7.65 -24.58 18.59
#